data_4242fa0b9b37165ece94fd4f1b28da58
#
_entry.id   4242fa0b9b37165ece94fd4f1b28da58
#
_cell.length_a   1.000
_cell.length_b   1.000
_cell.length_c   1.000
_cell.angle_alpha   90.00
_cell.angle_beta   90.00
_cell.angle_gamma   90.00
#
_symmetry.space_group_name_H-M   'P 1'
#
loop_
_entity.id
_entity.type
_entity.pdbx_description
1 polymer ?
#
loop_
_entity_poly.entity_id
_entity_poly.type
_entity_poly.pdbx_seq_one_letter_code
_entity_poly.pdbx_strand_id
1 'polypeptide(L)' 'MKKNKLPKNSGYCLIVKCVPLDDQYECEADKTPLFICPEAEAIKNYGSKFGYEIYSIRADGMLKLEKEYDEGE' A
#
# COMPACT_ATOMS: atom_id res chain seq x y z
N MET A 1 -24.70 -14.03 14.73
CA MET A 1 -24.08 -13.87 14.57
C MET A 1 -23.42 -13.59 13.72
N LYS A 2 -22.86 -13.30 13.73
CA LYS A 2 -22.25 -12.99 13.14
C LYS A 2 -21.43 -13.31 12.63
N LYS A 3 -21.03 -13.30 12.19
CA LYS A 3 -20.36 -13.59 11.71
C LYS A 3 -19.31 -13.33 11.33
N ASN A 4 -18.68 -13.68 11.11
CA ASN A 4 -17.44 -13.66 10.65
C ASN A 4 -17.21 -12.61 9.66
N LYS A 5 -17.39 -11.40 9.92
CA LYS A 5 -17.11 -10.34 9.05
C LYS A 5 -15.69 -9.95 9.12
N LEU A 6 -15.10 -9.61 7.98
CA LEU A 6 -13.75 -9.06 7.97
C LEU A 6 -13.77 -7.70 8.62
N PRO A 7 -12.69 -7.31 9.29
CA PRO A 7 -12.64 -5.98 9.90
C PRO A 7 -12.75 -4.90 8.84
N LYS A 8 -13.38 -3.84 9.19
CA LYS A 8 -13.49 -2.72 8.28
C LYS A 8 -12.21 -1.95 8.23
N ASN A 9 -12.03 -1.22 7.16
CA ASN A 9 -10.88 -0.33 7.05
C ASN A 9 -11.04 0.81 8.04
N SER A 10 -9.91 1.30 8.52
CA SER A 10 -9.93 2.43 9.43
C SER A 10 -10.15 3.74 8.69
N GLY A 11 -10.02 3.73 7.40
CA GLY A 11 -10.08 4.96 6.62
C GLY A 11 -8.73 5.57 6.37
N TYR A 12 -7.67 4.90 6.81
CA TYR A 12 -6.32 5.38 6.62
C TYR A 12 -5.49 4.39 5.85
N CYS A 13 -4.46 4.88 5.21
CA CYS A 13 -3.58 4.04 4.42
C CYS A 13 -2.13 4.34 4.75
N LEU A 14 -1.31 3.33 4.59
CA LEU A 14 0.14 3.48 4.72
C LEU A 14 0.73 3.56 3.32
N ILE A 15 1.54 4.56 3.10
CA ILE A 15 2.22 4.75 1.82
C ILE A 15 3.62 4.20 1.94
N VAL A 16 3.96 3.33 1.03
CA VAL A 16 5.27 2.67 1.03
C VAL A 16 5.97 3.01 -0.27
N LYS A 17 7.18 3.52 -0.17
CA LYS A 17 7.97 3.79 -1.35
C LYS A 17 8.73 2.54 -1.74
N CYS A 18 8.68 2.19 -3.02
CA CYS A 18 9.35 1.01 -3.52
C CYS A 18 10.35 1.42 -4.56
N VAL A 19 11.61 1.06 -4.32
CA VAL A 19 12.67 1.37 -5.25
C VAL A 19 13.17 0.05 -5.81
N PRO A 20 13.05 -0.19 -7.11
CA PRO A 20 13.51 -1.46 -7.65
C PRO A 20 14.99 -1.64 -7.40
N LEU A 21 15.36 -2.82 -6.98
CA LEU A 21 16.75 -3.13 -6.82
C LEU A 21 17.38 -3.37 -8.17
N ASP A 22 18.64 -3.05 -8.26
CA ASP A 22 19.33 -3.17 -9.51
C ASP A 22 19.78 -4.60 -9.72
N ASP A 23 18.84 -5.49 -9.80
CA ASP A 23 19.15 -6.89 -9.93
C ASP A 23 18.40 -7.43 -11.12
N GLN A 24 19.09 -7.82 -12.11
CA GLN A 24 18.47 -8.24 -13.34
C GLN A 24 17.73 -9.55 -13.20
N TYR A 25 17.93 -10.26 -12.11
CA TYR A 25 17.31 -11.55 -11.96
C TYR A 25 16.06 -11.52 -11.11
N GLU A 26 15.80 -10.45 -10.42
CA GLU A 26 14.72 -10.44 -9.47
C GLU A 26 13.85 -9.25 -9.66
N CYS A 27 12.62 -9.39 -9.29
CA CYS A 27 11.72 -8.26 -9.29
C CYS A 27 11.56 -7.72 -7.90
N GLU A 28 12.66 -7.61 -7.19
CA GLU A 28 12.60 -7.15 -5.84
C GLU A 28 12.68 -5.65 -5.78
N ALA A 29 12.17 -5.11 -4.72
CA ALA A 29 12.21 -3.68 -4.49
C ALA A 29 12.53 -3.44 -3.04
N ASP A 30 13.24 -2.34 -2.82
CA ASP A 30 13.51 -1.90 -1.47
C ASP A 30 12.31 -1.10 -1.04
N LYS A 31 11.63 -1.53 0.01
CA LYS A 31 10.39 -0.91 0.43
C LYS A 31 10.58 -0.16 1.71
N THR A 32 10.16 1.09 1.69
CA THR A 32 10.32 1.97 2.84
C THR A 32 8.97 2.58 3.18
N PRO A 33 8.44 2.32 4.37
CA PRO A 33 7.19 2.99 4.76
C PRO A 33 7.44 4.47 4.98
N LEU A 34 6.53 5.28 4.47
CA LEU A 34 6.71 6.72 4.54
C LEU A 34 5.81 7.36 5.59
N PHE A 35 4.52 7.23 5.42
CA PHE A 35 3.60 7.89 6.34
C PHE A 35 2.21 7.31 6.16
N ILE A 36 1.34 7.70 7.08
CA ILE A 36 -0.04 7.29 7.05
C ILE A 36 -0.89 8.48 6.72
N CYS A 37 -1.84 8.32 5.84
CA CYS A 37 -2.72 9.40 5.46
C CYS A 37 -4.12 8.84 5.19
N PRO A 38 -5.12 9.71 5.11
CA PRO A 38 -6.47 9.24 4.79
C PRO A 38 -6.50 8.57 3.43
N GLU A 39 -7.41 7.62 3.30
CA GLU A 39 -7.50 6.82 2.09
C GLU A 39 -7.70 7.68 0.85
N ALA A 40 -8.55 8.69 0.95
CA ALA A 40 -8.82 9.54 -0.20
C ALA A 40 -7.57 10.23 -0.67
N GLU A 41 -6.73 10.68 0.26
CA GLU A 41 -5.47 11.31 -0.12
C GLU A 41 -4.49 10.32 -0.69
N ALA A 42 -4.48 9.13 -0.14
CA ALA A 42 -3.57 8.11 -0.66
C ALA A 42 -3.87 7.82 -2.12
N ILE A 43 -5.14 7.65 -2.43
CA ILE A 43 -5.52 7.33 -3.80
C ILE A 43 -5.29 8.51 -4.70
N LYS A 44 -5.63 9.70 -4.24
CA LYS A 44 -5.49 10.90 -5.06
C LYS A 44 -4.03 11.17 -5.39
N ASN A 45 -3.16 11.03 -4.42
CA ASN A 45 -1.76 11.43 -4.60
C ASN A 45 -0.86 10.31 -5.07
N TYR A 46 -1.22 9.07 -4.76
CA TYR A 46 -0.34 7.95 -5.05
C TYR A 46 -1.00 6.83 -5.85
N GLY A 47 -2.28 6.97 -6.13
CA GLY A 47 -3.02 5.89 -6.79
C GLY A 47 -2.49 5.55 -8.16
N SER A 48 -1.96 6.52 -8.87
CA SER A 48 -1.41 6.26 -10.20
C SER A 48 0.07 6.58 -10.26
N LYS A 49 0.73 6.71 -9.13
CA LYS A 49 2.15 6.97 -9.11
C LYS A 49 2.92 5.68 -9.14
N PHE A 50 3.93 5.62 -9.96
CA PHE A 50 4.80 4.46 -9.99
C PHE A 50 5.71 4.47 -8.78
N GLY A 51 6.10 3.29 -8.36
CA GLY A 51 7.07 3.18 -7.29
C GLY A 51 6.51 3.30 -5.91
N TYR A 52 5.20 3.23 -5.76
CA TYR A 52 4.58 3.33 -4.45
C TYR A 52 3.54 2.25 -4.29
N GLU A 53 3.42 1.76 -3.08
CA GLU A 53 2.35 0.84 -2.71
C GLU A 53 1.46 1.52 -1.71
N ILE A 54 0.19 1.19 -1.76
CA ILE A 54 -0.78 1.71 -0.82
C ILE A 54 -1.37 0.53 -0.06
N TYR A 55 -1.27 0.57 1.25
CA TYR A 55 -1.87 -0.45 2.09
C TYR A 55 -2.95 0.19 2.92
N SER A 56 -4.14 -0.36 2.90
CA SER A 56 -5.16 0.14 3.80
C SER A 56 -4.96 -0.47 5.17
N ILE A 57 -5.20 0.33 6.19
CA ILE A 57 -5.03 -0.10 7.56
C ILE A 57 -6.41 -0.49 8.07
N ARG A 58 -6.56 -1.75 8.43
CA ARG A 58 -7.83 -2.24 8.89
C ARG A 58 -8.03 -1.86 10.34
N ALA A 59 -9.27 -1.93 10.77
CA ALA A 59 -9.59 -1.51 12.13
C ALA A 59 -8.86 -2.34 13.17
N ASP A 60 -8.49 -3.57 12.81
CA ASP A 60 -7.77 -4.43 13.74
C ASP A 60 -6.26 -4.24 13.66
N GLY A 61 -5.80 -3.27 12.87
CA GLY A 61 -4.37 -3.00 12.76
C GLY A 61 -3.66 -3.76 11.66
N MET A 62 -4.36 -4.64 10.98
CA MET A 62 -3.74 -5.38 9.89
C MET A 62 -3.68 -4.54 8.64
N LEU A 63 -2.76 -4.87 7.76
CA LEU A 63 -2.61 -4.15 6.51
C LEU A 63 -3.14 -4.98 5.37
N LYS A 64 -3.73 -4.31 4.41
CA LYS A 64 -4.21 -4.96 3.21
C LYS A 64 -3.67 -4.19 2.02
N LEU A 65 -3.00 -4.90 1.12
CA LEU A 65 -2.42 -4.26 -0.05
C LEU A 65 -3.53 -3.83 -1.00
N GLU A 66 -3.60 -2.53 -1.26
CA GLU A 66 -4.60 -2.00 -2.17
C GLU A 66 -4.01 -1.69 -3.53
N LYS A 67 -2.75 -1.29 -3.57
CA LYS A 67 -2.10 -0.98 -4.81
C LYS A 67 -0.67 -1.45 -4.75
N GLU A 68 -0.31 -2.31 -5.67
CA GLU A 68 1.04 -2.80 -5.78
C GLU A 68 1.87 -1.77 -6.50
N TYR A 69 3.16 -1.71 -6.19
CA TYR A 69 3.98 -0.74 -6.89
C TYR A 69 4.14 -1.19 -8.33
N ASP A 70 4.38 -0.19 -9.16
CA ASP A 70 4.48 -0.43 -10.56
C ASP A 70 5.86 -0.04 -10.97
N GLU A 71 6.50 -0.85 -11.77
CA GLU A 71 7.81 -0.51 -12.22
C GLU A 71 7.77 0.42 -13.39
N GLY A 72 6.68 0.79 -13.80
CA GLY A 72 6.54 1.70 -14.84
C GLY A 72 6.60 1.05 -16.12
N GLU A 73 6.14 0.60 -16.70
CA GLU A 73 6.23 0.02 -17.81
C GLU A 73 6.03 0.60 -18.76
#